data_6c44d98478f78dca63ad20424d097e5d
#
_entry.id   6c44d98478f78dca63ad20424d097e5d
#
_cell.length_a   1.000
_cell.length_b   1.000
_cell.length_c   1.000
_cell.angle_alpha   90.00
_cell.angle_beta   90.00
_cell.angle_gamma   90.00
#
_symmetry.space_group_name_H-M   'P 1'
#
loop_
_entity.id
_entity.type
_entity.pdbx_description
1 polymer ?
#
loop_
_entity_poly.entity_id
_entity_poly.type
_entity_poly.pdbx_seq_one_letter_code
_entity_poly.pdbx_strand_id
1 'polypeptide(L)'
;MTDETNLSGFGSKAVHSGTNHIGDAVNTPIFQSSTYKLTDERYAGWAAGAQHTLLYARLSSVNSDAVAAKLCAMEGGEDAETFSSGMGAISTTLVSLLSNGDHIVASTDVYGGTYGLMTEELPRFGISTTMADMRDPASYEAAIQENTKILYIET
;
A
#
# COMPACT_ATOMS: atom_id res chain seq x y z
N MET A 1 -26.55 -5.17 -7.92
CA MET A 1 -25.10 -4.92 -8.08
C MET A 1 -25.01 -3.74 -9.04
N THR A 2 -24.71 -2.57 -8.53
CA THR A 2 -24.37 -1.44 -9.40
C THR A 2 -23.04 -1.76 -10.07
N ASP A 3 -23.02 -1.64 -11.38
CA ASP A 3 -21.81 -1.90 -12.19
C ASP A 3 -20.77 -0.83 -11.82
N GLU A 4 -19.83 -1.17 -10.93
CA GLU A 4 -18.74 -0.28 -10.48
C GLU A 4 -17.78 0.08 -11.61
N THR A 5 -17.89 -0.60 -12.76
CA THR A 5 -17.00 -0.43 -13.92
C THR A 5 -17.17 0.90 -14.66
N ASN A 6 -18.16 1.73 -14.31
CA ASN A 6 -18.51 2.96 -15.04
C ASN A 6 -18.43 4.24 -14.21
N LEU A 7 -17.80 4.24 -13.03
CA LEU A 7 -17.63 5.45 -12.22
C LEU A 7 -16.49 6.30 -12.78
N SER A 8 -16.84 7.37 -13.49
CA SER A 8 -15.85 8.22 -14.20
C SER A 8 -15.35 9.42 -13.38
N GLY A 9 -16.12 9.92 -12.42
CA GLY A 9 -15.77 11.09 -11.62
C GLY A 9 -15.10 10.75 -10.30
N PHE A 10 -14.08 11.53 -9.88
CA PHE A 10 -13.41 11.38 -8.58
C PHE A 10 -14.41 11.35 -7.42
N GLY A 11 -15.39 12.28 -7.39
CA GLY A 11 -16.41 12.30 -6.36
C GLY A 11 -17.31 11.05 -6.36
N SER A 12 -17.66 10.53 -7.53
CA SER A 12 -18.43 9.28 -7.65
C SER A 12 -17.63 8.08 -7.14
N LYS A 13 -16.35 8.00 -7.48
CA LYS A 13 -15.44 6.97 -6.97
C LYS A 13 -15.30 7.06 -5.45
N ALA A 14 -15.11 8.25 -4.90
CA ALA A 14 -14.97 8.46 -3.46
C ALA A 14 -16.20 8.01 -2.65
N VAL A 15 -17.40 8.11 -3.23
CA VAL A 15 -18.64 7.71 -2.56
C VAL A 15 -18.96 6.24 -2.76
N HIS A 16 -18.86 5.74 -3.97
CA HIS A 16 -19.45 4.45 -4.36
C HIS A 16 -18.44 3.29 -4.48
N SER A 17 -17.18 3.55 -4.83
CA SER A 17 -16.20 2.45 -4.97
C SER A 17 -15.92 1.78 -3.63
N GLY A 18 -15.65 0.46 -3.67
CA GLY A 18 -15.31 -0.33 -2.50
C GLY A 18 -16.46 -0.51 -1.48
N THR A 19 -17.68 -0.10 -1.81
CA THR A 19 -18.80 -0.25 -0.90
C THR A 19 -19.34 -1.68 -0.94
N ASN A 20 -19.25 -2.38 0.19
CA ASN A 20 -19.84 -3.71 0.37
C ASN A 20 -21.27 -3.58 0.90
N HIS A 21 -22.24 -3.81 0.04
CA HIS A 21 -23.65 -3.85 0.42
C HIS A 21 -23.97 -5.19 1.11
N ILE A 22 -24.04 -5.17 2.44
CA ILE A 22 -24.35 -6.36 3.24
C ILE A 22 -25.77 -6.23 3.79
N GLY A 23 -26.63 -7.15 3.40
CA GLY A 23 -28.07 -7.04 3.63
C GLY A 23 -28.63 -5.82 2.88
N ASP A 24 -29.39 -4.98 3.58
CA ASP A 24 -29.99 -3.75 3.04
C ASP A 24 -29.16 -2.49 3.36
N ALA A 25 -27.92 -2.65 3.83
CA ALA A 25 -27.05 -1.51 4.17
C ALA A 25 -26.60 -0.78 2.91
N VAL A 26 -26.76 0.55 2.90
CA VAL A 26 -26.29 1.42 1.80
C VAL A 26 -24.76 1.58 1.82
N ASN A 27 -24.18 1.63 3.02
CA ASN A 27 -22.73 1.72 3.22
C ASN A 27 -22.20 0.43 3.82
N THR A 28 -20.90 0.16 3.67
CA THR A 28 -20.24 -0.96 4.34
C THR A 28 -20.42 -0.85 5.86
N PRO A 29 -21.07 -1.81 6.53
CA PRO A 29 -21.19 -1.82 7.98
C PRO A 29 -19.83 -1.91 8.68
N ILE A 30 -19.75 -1.46 9.93
CA ILE A 30 -18.55 -1.62 10.74
C ILE A 30 -18.50 -3.05 11.31
N PHE A 31 -17.50 -3.82 10.89
CA PHE A 31 -17.26 -5.20 11.37
C PHE A 31 -16.23 -5.19 12.48
N GLN A 32 -16.67 -5.34 13.71
CA GLN A 32 -15.81 -5.46 14.89
C GLN A 32 -15.43 -6.92 15.17
N SER A 33 -14.93 -7.62 14.14
CA SER A 33 -14.49 -9.00 14.26
C SER A 33 -13.05 -9.14 13.82
N SER A 34 -12.22 -9.78 14.67
CA SER A 34 -10.83 -10.10 14.31
C SER A 34 -10.71 -11.45 13.60
N THR A 35 -11.69 -12.32 13.76
CA THR A 35 -11.65 -13.70 13.23
C THR A 35 -12.92 -13.99 12.46
N TYR A 36 -12.76 -14.63 11.32
CA TYR A 36 -13.87 -15.01 10.45
C TYR A 36 -14.06 -16.53 10.44
N LYS A 37 -15.30 -16.99 10.21
CA LYS A 37 -15.59 -18.41 10.10
C LYS A 37 -14.79 -19.00 8.93
N LEU A 38 -13.91 -19.93 9.22
CA LEU A 38 -13.16 -20.67 8.23
C LEU A 38 -14.09 -21.67 7.52
N THR A 39 -14.13 -21.59 6.18
CA THR A 39 -14.76 -22.57 5.31
C THR A 39 -13.69 -23.22 4.43
N ASP A 40 -13.99 -24.40 3.88
CA ASP A 40 -13.07 -25.10 2.98
C ASP A 40 -12.71 -24.24 1.77
N GLU A 41 -13.67 -23.48 1.24
CA GLU A 41 -13.47 -22.54 0.13
C GLU A 41 -12.49 -21.42 0.50
N ARG A 42 -12.68 -20.78 1.66
CA ARG A 42 -11.77 -19.73 2.14
C ARG A 42 -10.37 -20.26 2.39
N TYR A 43 -10.27 -21.45 3.00
CA TYR A 43 -8.98 -22.08 3.23
C TYR A 43 -8.27 -22.39 1.90
N ALA A 44 -8.97 -22.97 0.95
CA ALA A 44 -8.43 -23.26 -0.37
C ALA A 44 -7.98 -22.00 -1.11
N GLY A 45 -8.78 -20.93 -1.08
CA GLY A 45 -8.42 -19.64 -1.67
C GLY A 45 -7.16 -19.06 -1.06
N TRP A 46 -7.07 -19.01 0.27
CA TRP A 46 -5.89 -18.54 0.97
C TRP A 46 -4.64 -19.41 0.67
N ALA A 47 -4.77 -20.72 0.69
CA ALA A 47 -3.68 -21.64 0.37
C ALA A 47 -3.20 -21.52 -1.09
N ALA A 48 -4.08 -21.10 -1.98
CA ALA A 48 -3.76 -20.78 -3.37
C ALA A 48 -3.19 -19.36 -3.58
N GLY A 49 -3.01 -18.58 -2.51
CA GLY A 49 -2.46 -17.22 -2.57
C GLY A 49 -3.51 -16.13 -2.92
N ALA A 50 -4.80 -16.43 -2.79
CA ALA A 50 -5.84 -15.42 -3.00
C ALA A 50 -5.71 -14.30 -1.96
N GLN A 51 -5.59 -13.06 -2.45
CA GLN A 51 -5.56 -11.86 -1.62
C GLN A 51 -6.96 -11.56 -1.05
N HIS A 52 -7.02 -10.74 -0.02
CA HIS A 52 -8.27 -10.29 0.63
C HIS A 52 -9.19 -11.43 1.10
N THR A 53 -8.62 -12.57 1.47
CA THR A 53 -9.39 -13.69 2.01
C THR A 53 -9.71 -13.45 3.49
N LEU A 54 -11.00 -13.38 3.83
CA LEU A 54 -11.48 -13.14 5.20
C LEU A 54 -11.21 -14.33 6.12
N LEU A 55 -10.05 -14.36 6.75
CA LEU A 55 -9.63 -15.34 7.76
C LEU A 55 -9.41 -14.67 9.11
N TYR A 56 -8.57 -13.65 9.12
CA TYR A 56 -8.17 -12.91 10.30
C TYR A 56 -7.92 -11.44 9.93
N ALA A 57 -8.39 -10.50 10.74
CA ALA A 57 -8.40 -9.08 10.41
C ALA A 57 -7.02 -8.44 10.15
N ARG A 58 -5.92 -9.07 10.61
CA ARG A 58 -4.56 -8.65 10.25
C ARG A 58 -4.24 -8.90 8.78
N LEU A 59 -4.84 -9.91 8.16
CA LEU A 59 -4.62 -10.28 6.77
C LEU A 59 -5.60 -9.57 5.84
N SER A 60 -6.88 -9.48 6.26
CA SER A 60 -7.96 -8.87 5.49
C SER A 60 -9.18 -8.67 6.39
N SER A 61 -9.87 -7.57 6.22
CA SER A 61 -11.16 -7.32 6.88
C SER A 61 -12.10 -6.58 5.93
N VAL A 62 -13.40 -6.77 6.11
CA VAL A 62 -14.43 -6.10 5.28
C VAL A 62 -14.23 -4.59 5.23
N ASN A 63 -13.81 -3.97 6.34
CA ASN A 63 -13.64 -2.53 6.40
C ASN A 63 -12.31 -2.07 5.78
N SER A 64 -11.19 -2.76 6.04
CA SER A 64 -9.90 -2.44 5.40
C SER A 64 -9.97 -2.61 3.88
N ASP A 65 -10.59 -3.70 3.43
CA ASP A 65 -10.74 -3.99 2.00
C ASP A 65 -11.63 -2.94 1.31
N ALA A 66 -12.70 -2.48 1.98
CA ALA A 66 -13.54 -1.39 1.46
C ALA A 66 -12.77 -0.07 1.31
N VAL A 67 -11.89 0.26 2.26
CA VAL A 67 -11.03 1.45 2.20
C VAL A 67 -9.99 1.30 1.09
N ALA A 68 -9.30 0.16 1.03
CA ALA A 68 -8.29 -0.14 0.02
C ALA A 68 -8.88 -0.05 -1.39
N ALA A 69 -10.01 -0.73 -1.65
CA ALA A 69 -10.68 -0.68 -2.95
C ALA A 69 -11.11 0.75 -3.34
N LYS A 70 -11.57 1.56 -2.38
CA LYS A 70 -11.95 2.95 -2.63
C LYS A 70 -10.75 3.81 -3.01
N LEU A 71 -9.66 3.72 -2.27
CA LEU A 71 -8.42 4.45 -2.56
C LEU A 71 -7.84 4.00 -3.91
N CYS A 72 -7.78 2.71 -4.16
CA CYS A 72 -7.34 2.13 -5.43
C CYS A 72 -8.12 2.73 -6.62
N ALA A 73 -9.45 2.78 -6.52
CA ALA A 73 -10.30 3.35 -7.57
C ALA A 73 -10.09 4.85 -7.77
N MET A 74 -9.86 5.62 -6.69
CA MET A 74 -9.60 7.06 -6.75
C MET A 74 -8.26 7.39 -7.38
N GLU A 75 -7.21 6.62 -7.01
CA GLU A 75 -5.84 6.78 -7.52
C GLU A 75 -5.63 6.12 -8.91
N GLY A 76 -6.58 5.30 -9.37
CA GLY A 76 -6.45 4.56 -10.63
C GLY A 76 -5.42 3.42 -10.56
N GLY A 77 -5.19 2.89 -9.35
CA GLY A 77 -4.30 1.76 -9.11
C GLY A 77 -4.92 0.42 -9.52
N GLU A 78 -4.10 -0.62 -9.54
CA GLU A 78 -4.54 -2.00 -9.75
C GLU A 78 -4.98 -2.65 -8.44
N ASP A 79 -4.31 -2.28 -7.34
CA ASP A 79 -4.62 -2.75 -6.00
C ASP A 79 -4.15 -1.72 -4.96
N ALA A 80 -4.55 -1.89 -3.69
CA ALA A 80 -4.14 -1.04 -2.57
C ALA A 80 -4.15 -1.83 -1.26
N GLU A 81 -3.27 -1.43 -0.36
CA GLU A 81 -3.19 -1.97 1.00
C GLU A 81 -3.31 -0.88 2.04
N THR A 82 -3.85 -1.22 3.20
CA THR A 82 -4.01 -0.30 4.32
C THR A 82 -3.12 -0.68 5.49
N PHE A 83 -2.50 0.31 6.11
CA PHE A 83 -1.59 0.14 7.24
C PHE A 83 -2.05 0.95 8.44
N SER A 84 -1.61 0.56 9.64
CA SER A 84 -1.94 1.26 10.89
C SER A 84 -1.23 2.60 11.06
N SER A 85 -0.23 2.90 10.21
CA SER A 85 0.51 4.17 10.21
C SER A 85 1.17 4.41 8.85
N GLY A 86 1.47 5.68 8.52
CA GLY A 86 2.24 6.04 7.34
C GLY A 86 3.63 5.39 7.32
N MET A 87 4.35 5.38 8.45
CA MET A 87 5.63 4.67 8.53
C MET A 87 5.50 3.16 8.36
N GLY A 88 4.38 2.56 8.79
CA GLY A 88 4.06 1.16 8.50
C GLY A 88 3.93 0.91 6.99
N ALA A 89 3.23 1.80 6.28
CA ALA A 89 3.11 1.73 4.82
C ALA A 89 4.49 1.89 4.13
N ILE A 90 5.23 2.95 4.48
CA ILE A 90 6.55 3.24 3.88
C ILE A 90 7.53 2.09 4.12
N SER A 91 7.70 1.67 5.38
CA SER A 91 8.69 0.64 5.73
C SER A 91 8.36 -0.71 5.10
N THR A 92 7.08 -1.11 5.11
CA THR A 92 6.67 -2.37 4.50
C THR A 92 6.87 -2.34 2.98
N THR A 93 6.51 -1.26 2.31
CA THR A 93 6.72 -1.09 0.87
C THR A 93 8.20 -1.21 0.53
N LEU A 94 9.07 -0.46 1.21
CA LEU A 94 10.51 -0.50 0.94
C LEU A 94 11.10 -1.89 1.18
N VAL A 95 10.80 -2.52 2.31
CA VAL A 95 11.33 -3.85 2.65
C VAL A 95 10.78 -4.95 1.72
N SER A 96 9.54 -4.80 1.21
CA SER A 96 8.97 -5.79 0.28
C SER A 96 9.58 -5.73 -1.13
N LEU A 97 10.09 -4.55 -1.53
CA LEU A 97 10.64 -4.31 -2.87
C LEU A 97 12.17 -4.42 -2.93
N LEU A 98 12.86 -4.38 -1.79
CA LEU A 98 14.31 -4.29 -1.70
C LEU A 98 14.92 -5.51 -1.02
N SER A 99 16.14 -5.81 -1.45
CA SER A 99 16.99 -6.86 -0.91
C SER A 99 18.37 -6.32 -0.53
N ASN A 100 19.14 -7.13 0.19
CA ASN A 100 20.53 -6.80 0.48
C ASN A 100 21.31 -6.49 -0.82
N GLY A 101 22.00 -5.36 -0.84
CA GLY A 101 22.75 -4.88 -2.00
C GLY A 101 21.99 -3.90 -2.88
N ASP A 102 20.68 -3.71 -2.67
CA ASP A 102 19.89 -2.75 -3.44
C ASP A 102 20.11 -1.30 -2.99
N HIS A 103 19.76 -0.37 -3.86
CA HIS A 103 19.96 1.05 -3.68
C HIS A 103 18.68 1.86 -3.91
N ILE A 104 18.52 2.91 -3.09
CA ILE A 104 17.43 3.90 -3.20
C ILE A 104 18.03 5.25 -3.56
N VAL A 105 17.41 5.99 -4.47
CA VAL A 105 17.59 7.44 -4.58
C VAL A 105 16.37 8.11 -3.98
N ALA A 106 16.56 8.95 -2.96
CA ALA A 106 15.46 9.59 -2.23
C ALA A 106 15.61 11.12 -2.22
N SER A 107 14.51 11.84 -2.13
CA SER A 107 14.54 13.29 -1.93
C SER A 107 15.16 13.65 -0.58
N THR A 108 15.91 14.77 -0.52
CA THR A 108 16.47 15.28 0.73
C THR A 108 15.40 15.74 1.71
N ASP A 109 14.28 16.23 1.21
CA ASP A 109 13.20 16.81 2.01
C ASP A 109 12.09 15.77 2.23
N VAL A 110 12.41 14.69 2.98
CA VAL A 110 11.46 13.67 3.39
C VAL A 110 11.10 13.81 4.88
N TYR A 111 10.00 13.20 5.29
CA TYR A 111 9.64 13.11 6.68
C TYR A 111 10.79 12.52 7.52
N GLY A 112 11.02 13.09 8.73
CA GLY A 112 12.15 12.68 9.57
C GLY A 112 12.19 11.18 9.89
N GLY A 113 11.02 10.53 10.04
CA GLY A 113 10.94 9.08 10.22
C GLY A 113 11.39 8.31 8.97
N THR A 114 11.04 8.77 7.78
CA THR A 114 11.49 8.21 6.50
C THR A 114 13.00 8.38 6.34
N TYR A 115 13.54 9.56 6.69
CA TYR A 115 14.97 9.82 6.68
C TYR A 115 15.73 8.84 7.58
N GLY A 116 15.31 8.70 8.85
CA GLY A 116 15.93 7.77 9.79
C GLY A 116 15.85 6.31 9.32
N LEU A 117 14.69 5.90 8.76
CA LEU A 117 14.55 4.57 8.18
C LEU A 117 15.59 4.32 7.08
N MET A 118 15.77 5.28 6.15
CA MET A 118 16.64 5.13 5.00
C MET A 118 18.13 5.26 5.34
N THR A 119 18.49 6.09 6.34
CA THR A 119 19.89 6.38 6.66
C THR A 119 20.45 5.57 7.83
N GLU A 120 19.59 5.06 8.72
CA GLU A 120 20.03 4.36 9.92
C GLU A 120 19.57 2.89 9.95
N GLU A 121 18.33 2.60 9.56
CA GLU A 121 17.78 1.25 9.70
C GLU A 121 18.03 0.39 8.45
N LEU A 122 17.71 0.85 7.25
CA LEU A 122 17.90 0.07 6.02
C LEU A 122 19.37 -0.32 5.74
N PRO A 123 20.39 0.50 6.08
CA PRO A 123 21.79 0.08 5.94
C PRO A 123 22.16 -1.16 6.76
N ARG A 124 21.48 -1.41 7.88
CA ARG A 124 21.66 -2.64 8.70
C ARG A 124 21.22 -3.90 7.96
N PHE A 125 20.38 -3.75 6.94
CA PHE A 125 19.93 -4.81 6.04
C PHE A 125 20.70 -4.82 4.70
N GLY A 126 21.75 -4.00 4.59
CA GLY A 126 22.58 -3.90 3.39
C GLY A 126 21.92 -3.13 2.24
N ILE A 127 20.92 -2.31 2.53
CA ILE A 127 20.26 -1.44 1.56
C ILE A 127 20.85 -0.03 1.70
N SER A 128 21.34 0.54 0.60
CA SER A 128 21.95 1.87 0.61
C SER A 128 21.01 2.93 0.05
N THR A 129 21.19 4.19 0.49
CA THR A 129 20.39 5.31 0.00
C THR A 129 21.29 6.49 -0.35
N THR A 130 21.04 7.11 -1.52
CA THR A 130 21.60 8.41 -1.90
C THR A 130 20.50 9.46 -1.90
N MET A 131 20.74 10.57 -1.18
CA MET A 131 19.81 11.71 -1.13
C MET A 131 20.05 12.62 -2.33
N ALA A 132 18.97 13.04 -3.00
CA ALA A 132 18.97 13.91 -4.16
C ALA A 132 18.11 15.16 -3.91
N ASP A 133 18.49 16.31 -4.50
CA ASP A 133 17.69 17.54 -4.39
C ASP A 133 16.38 17.37 -5.17
N MET A 134 15.26 17.42 -4.49
CA MET A 134 13.93 17.25 -5.10
C MET A 134 13.59 18.34 -6.13
N ARG A 135 14.29 19.48 -6.11
CA ARG A 135 14.10 20.60 -7.05
C ARG A 135 14.95 20.47 -8.31
N ASP A 136 15.87 19.52 -8.35
CA ASP A 136 16.79 19.30 -9.46
C ASP A 136 16.70 17.85 -9.96
N PRO A 137 15.95 17.58 -11.05
CA PRO A 137 15.88 16.23 -11.62
C PRO A 137 17.24 15.66 -12.03
N ALA A 138 18.23 16.51 -12.38
CA ALA A 138 19.55 16.03 -12.74
C ALA A 138 20.31 15.43 -11.55
N SER A 139 19.99 15.86 -10.31
CA SER A 139 20.56 15.27 -9.10
C SER A 139 20.12 13.82 -8.89
N TYR A 140 18.87 13.48 -9.28
CA TYR A 140 18.38 12.10 -9.24
C TYR A 140 19.09 11.24 -10.28
N GLU A 141 19.19 11.74 -11.52
CA GLU A 141 19.88 11.03 -12.60
C GLU A 141 21.34 10.73 -12.23
N ALA A 142 22.04 11.71 -11.66
CA ALA A 142 23.42 11.57 -11.20
C ALA A 142 23.59 10.60 -10.02
N ALA A 143 22.54 10.40 -9.21
CA ALA A 143 22.55 9.50 -8.06
C ALA A 143 22.19 8.05 -8.42
N ILE A 144 21.66 7.79 -9.60
CA ILE A 144 21.29 6.43 -10.05
C ILE A 144 22.55 5.57 -10.20
N GLN A 145 22.51 4.37 -9.64
CA GLN A 145 23.54 3.33 -9.71
C GLN A 145 22.97 2.09 -10.40
N GLU A 146 23.84 1.16 -10.77
CA GLU A 146 23.42 -0.11 -11.42
C GLU A 146 22.43 -0.91 -10.57
N ASN A 147 22.56 -0.84 -9.25
CA ASN A 147 21.72 -1.52 -8.27
C ASN A 147 20.56 -0.67 -7.74
N THR A 148 20.27 0.50 -8.33
CA THR A 148 19.14 1.34 -7.93
C THR A 148 17.83 0.66 -8.31
N LYS A 149 16.94 0.48 -7.32
CA LYS A 149 15.62 -0.13 -7.49
C LYS A 149 14.48 0.85 -7.30
N ILE A 150 14.68 1.87 -6.47
CA ILE A 150 13.61 2.81 -6.09
C ILE A 150 14.10 4.24 -6.26
N LEU A 151 13.26 5.08 -6.86
CA LEU A 151 13.30 6.52 -6.76
C LEU A 151 12.17 6.94 -5.81
N TYR A 152 12.53 7.46 -4.64
CA TYR A 152 11.58 7.84 -3.61
C TYR A 152 11.42 9.35 -3.54
N ILE A 153 10.18 9.82 -3.66
CA ILE A 153 9.82 11.24 -3.62
C ILE A 153 8.70 11.41 -2.60
N GLU A 154 8.83 12.42 -1.75
CA GLU A 154 7.84 12.80 -0.77
C GLU A 154 7.63 14.31 -0.89
N THR A 155 6.36 14.75 -1.04
CA THR A 155 5.99 16.15 -1.29
C THR A 155 5.36 16.80 -0.08
#